data_143db57fdb6430bb51636a22d76ae3d3
#
_entry.id   143db57fdb6430bb51636a22d76ae3d3
#
_cell.length_a   1.000
_cell.length_b   1.000
_cell.length_c   1.000
_cell.angle_alpha   90.00
_cell.angle_beta   90.00
_cell.angle_gamma   90.00
#
_symmetry.space_group_name_H-M   'P 1'
#
loop_
_entity.id
_entity.type
_entity.pdbx_description
1 polymer ?
#
loop_
_entity_poly.entity_id
_entity_poly.type
_entity_poly.pdbx_seq_one_letter_code
_entity_poly.pdbx_strand_id
1 'polypeptide(L)'
;IGCHYMAVWMDRASTFTQLGGEDVPWVGQAPFTNEKHIFANLGDGTYYHSGLLAIRQSIAAGVNITYKILYNDAVAMTGGQPHDGPLSPLSIINQVRAEGVQKIAVVTDEPEKYEGVPLPSNVPVHHREKLDEIQREFRDAPGCTVIVYDQTCAAEKRRRRKIGKFPDPAKRVVINEAVCEGCGDCGVKSNCVSVMPLETEFGRKRTIDQS
;
A
#
# COMPACT_ATOMS: atom_id res chain seq x y z
N ILE A 1 -4.95 -8.33 -5.89
CA ILE A 1 -6.26 -8.97 -5.67
C ILE A 1 -6.36 -9.55 -4.27
N GLY A 2 -5.38 -10.34 -3.75
CA GLY A 2 -5.47 -10.94 -2.41
C GLY A 2 -5.59 -9.93 -1.28
N CYS A 3 -4.76 -8.89 -1.28
CA CYS A 3 -4.84 -7.80 -0.28
C CYS A 3 -6.16 -7.01 -0.42
N HIS A 4 -6.68 -6.89 -1.63
CA HIS A 4 -7.95 -6.24 -1.90
C HIS A 4 -9.13 -7.04 -1.34
N TYR A 5 -9.12 -8.38 -1.49
CA TYR A 5 -10.13 -9.23 -0.87
C TYR A 5 -10.13 -9.13 0.66
N MET A 6 -8.97 -9.01 1.30
CA MET A 6 -8.90 -8.79 2.74
C MET A 6 -9.56 -7.48 3.18
N ALA A 7 -9.47 -6.43 2.36
CA ALA A 7 -10.08 -5.13 2.67
C ALA A 7 -11.61 -5.20 2.76
N VAL A 8 -12.26 -6.12 2.04
CA VAL A 8 -13.73 -6.35 2.15
C VAL A 8 -14.10 -6.78 3.56
N TRP A 9 -13.33 -7.71 4.15
CA TRP A 9 -13.60 -8.20 5.51
C TRP A 9 -13.25 -7.17 6.60
N MET A 10 -12.50 -6.14 6.25
CA MET A 10 -12.22 -5.02 7.15
C MET A 10 -13.30 -3.94 7.10
N ASP A 11 -14.34 -4.12 6.30
CA ASP A 11 -15.43 -3.17 6.10
C ASP A 11 -14.94 -1.75 5.73
N ARG A 12 -13.89 -1.70 4.92
CA ARG A 12 -13.17 -0.47 4.54
C ARG A 12 -13.09 -0.25 3.03
N ALA A 13 -13.56 -1.20 2.23
CA ALA A 13 -13.60 -1.09 0.79
C ALA A 13 -15.03 -0.84 0.32
N SER A 14 -15.23 0.21 -0.46
CA SER A 14 -16.54 0.59 -1.00
C SER A 14 -16.74 0.13 -2.46
N THR A 15 -15.68 -0.06 -3.21
CA THR A 15 -15.76 -0.48 -4.61
C THR A 15 -14.68 -1.48 -4.98
N PHE A 16 -14.99 -2.32 -5.97
CA PHE A 16 -14.06 -3.24 -6.62
C PHE A 16 -14.08 -3.01 -8.11
N THR A 17 -12.90 -2.96 -8.71
CA THR A 17 -12.73 -2.81 -10.15
C THR A 17 -11.75 -3.84 -10.69
N GLN A 18 -11.74 -4.02 -12.01
CA GLN A 18 -10.70 -4.77 -12.68
C GLN A 18 -9.34 -4.09 -12.52
N LEU A 19 -8.26 -4.86 -12.60
CA LEU A 19 -6.91 -4.32 -12.60
C LEU A 19 -6.70 -3.33 -13.73
N GLY A 20 -6.24 -2.13 -13.39
CA GLY A 20 -6.04 -1.01 -14.32
C GLY A 20 -7.22 -0.03 -14.41
N GLY A 21 -8.35 -0.36 -13.80
CA GLY A 21 -9.51 0.53 -13.67
C GLY A 21 -9.77 0.98 -12.25
N GLU A 22 -8.72 0.97 -11.40
CA GLU A 22 -8.85 1.28 -9.97
C GLU A 22 -9.54 2.63 -9.78
N ASP A 23 -10.70 2.54 -9.11
CA ASP A 23 -11.57 3.63 -8.72
C ASP A 23 -12.05 4.56 -9.86
N VAL A 24 -11.97 4.15 -11.12
CA VAL A 24 -12.64 4.85 -12.24
C VAL A 24 -14.16 4.98 -12.01
N PRO A 25 -14.88 4.02 -11.38
CA PRO A 25 -16.28 4.23 -11.01
C PRO A 25 -16.53 5.48 -10.16
N TRP A 26 -15.54 5.94 -9.39
CA TRP A 26 -15.65 7.18 -8.62
C TRP A 26 -15.89 8.40 -9.51
N VAL A 27 -15.35 8.43 -10.71
CA VAL A 27 -15.59 9.50 -11.68
C VAL A 27 -17.09 9.65 -11.98
N GLY A 28 -17.80 8.52 -12.10
CA GLY A 28 -19.24 8.52 -12.31
C GLY A 28 -20.07 8.70 -11.04
N GLN A 29 -19.54 8.31 -9.88
CA GLN A 29 -20.25 8.35 -8.60
C GLN A 29 -20.12 9.71 -7.91
N ALA A 30 -19.00 10.38 -8.03
CA ALA A 30 -18.69 11.61 -7.32
C ALA A 30 -19.79 12.69 -7.40
N PRO A 31 -20.46 12.93 -8.55
CA PRO A 31 -21.55 13.89 -8.63
C PRO A 31 -22.83 13.51 -7.86
N PHE A 32 -22.97 12.23 -7.51
CA PHE A 32 -24.21 11.66 -6.92
C PHE A 32 -24.06 11.22 -5.47
N THR A 33 -22.95 11.56 -4.81
CA THR A 33 -22.70 11.21 -3.41
C THR A 33 -22.31 12.43 -2.57
N ASN A 34 -22.48 12.30 -1.25
CA ASN A 34 -22.00 13.29 -0.29
C ASN A 34 -20.52 13.10 0.07
N GLU A 35 -19.92 11.98 -0.32
CA GLU A 35 -18.48 11.76 -0.14
C GLU A 35 -17.71 12.78 -0.96
N LYS A 36 -16.66 13.33 -0.34
CA LYS A 36 -15.86 14.39 -0.97
C LYS A 36 -14.57 13.88 -1.58
N HIS A 37 -14.15 12.70 -1.18
CA HIS A 37 -12.85 12.15 -1.57
C HIS A 37 -12.80 10.64 -1.35
N ILE A 38 -12.05 9.91 -2.17
CA ILE A 38 -11.71 8.50 -1.95
C ILE A 38 -10.20 8.25 -2.09
N PHE A 39 -9.76 7.12 -1.53
CA PHE A 39 -8.41 6.59 -1.74
C PHE A 39 -8.45 5.39 -2.66
N ALA A 40 -7.65 5.44 -3.72
CA ALA A 40 -7.41 4.33 -4.64
C ALA A 40 -6.08 3.65 -4.33
N ASN A 41 -6.05 2.32 -4.26
CA ASN A 41 -4.81 1.58 -4.07
C ASN A 41 -4.54 0.75 -5.31
N LEU A 42 -3.36 0.92 -5.92
CA LEU A 42 -2.92 0.10 -7.03
C LEU A 42 -1.46 -0.34 -6.87
N GLY A 43 -1.17 -1.56 -7.29
CA GLY A 43 0.20 -2.07 -7.30
C GLY A 43 1.01 -1.51 -8.47
N ASP A 44 2.32 -1.57 -8.35
CA ASP A 44 3.27 -1.13 -9.36
C ASP A 44 3.13 -1.89 -10.70
N GLY A 45 2.91 -3.20 -10.67
CA GLY A 45 2.62 -3.97 -11.86
C GLY A 45 1.35 -3.50 -12.58
N THR A 46 0.26 -3.25 -11.82
CA THR A 46 -0.98 -2.70 -12.38
C THR A 46 -0.77 -1.29 -12.91
N TYR A 47 -0.07 -0.44 -12.19
CA TYR A 47 0.28 0.91 -12.63
C TYR A 47 1.02 0.86 -13.99
N TYR A 48 2.01 -0.04 -14.09
CA TYR A 48 2.84 -0.16 -15.29
C TYR A 48 2.03 -0.56 -16.53
N HIS A 49 1.15 -1.57 -16.41
CA HIS A 49 0.43 -2.05 -17.60
C HIS A 49 -0.80 -1.19 -17.99
N SER A 50 -1.50 -0.56 -17.02
CA SER A 50 -2.75 0.15 -17.35
C SER A 50 -3.21 1.19 -16.32
N GLY A 51 -2.77 1.14 -15.05
CA GLY A 51 -3.29 2.00 -13.99
C GLY A 51 -3.08 3.50 -14.22
N LEU A 52 -2.09 3.89 -15.01
CA LEU A 52 -1.88 5.29 -15.41
C LEU A 52 -3.09 5.87 -16.15
N LEU A 53 -3.83 5.06 -16.90
CA LEU A 53 -5.03 5.51 -17.61
C LEU A 53 -6.16 5.89 -16.66
N ALA A 54 -6.29 5.19 -15.52
CA ALA A 54 -7.25 5.54 -14.47
C ALA A 54 -6.93 6.89 -13.83
N ILE A 55 -5.64 7.14 -13.56
CA ILE A 55 -5.17 8.44 -13.05
C ILE A 55 -5.48 9.56 -14.05
N ARG A 56 -5.16 9.36 -15.32
CA ARG A 56 -5.45 10.32 -16.39
C ARG A 56 -6.95 10.65 -16.48
N GLN A 57 -7.81 9.63 -16.39
CA GLN A 57 -9.26 9.81 -16.40
C GLN A 57 -9.75 10.62 -15.20
N SER A 58 -9.23 10.36 -14.02
CA SER A 58 -9.59 11.08 -12.79
C SER A 58 -9.18 12.54 -12.84
N ILE A 59 -8.00 12.84 -13.41
CA ILE A 59 -7.53 14.21 -13.64
C ILE A 59 -8.47 14.93 -14.64
N ALA A 60 -8.77 14.28 -15.76
CA ALA A 60 -9.66 14.86 -16.78
C ALA A 60 -11.06 15.15 -16.24
N ALA A 61 -11.56 14.33 -15.34
CA ALA A 61 -12.86 14.51 -14.68
C ALA A 61 -12.85 15.52 -13.52
N GLY A 62 -11.68 15.94 -13.03
CA GLY A 62 -11.56 16.89 -11.94
C GLY A 62 -12.06 16.38 -10.58
N VAL A 63 -12.08 15.06 -10.37
CA VAL A 63 -12.58 14.48 -9.11
C VAL A 63 -11.50 14.49 -8.02
N ASN A 64 -11.94 14.56 -6.76
CA ASN A 64 -11.03 14.49 -5.62
C ASN A 64 -10.73 13.03 -5.30
N ILE A 65 -9.49 12.63 -5.52
CA ILE A 65 -9.03 11.26 -5.31
C ILE A 65 -7.53 11.24 -4.98
N THR A 66 -7.12 10.35 -4.08
CA THR A 66 -5.71 10.08 -3.83
C THR A 66 -5.37 8.66 -4.28
N TYR A 67 -4.53 8.54 -5.29
CA TYR A 67 -3.96 7.27 -5.69
C TYR A 67 -2.76 6.92 -4.80
N LYS A 68 -2.79 5.75 -4.16
CA LYS A 68 -1.63 5.16 -3.50
C LYS A 68 -1.02 4.10 -4.42
N ILE A 69 0.10 4.44 -5.04
CA ILE A 69 0.86 3.53 -5.90
C ILE A 69 1.79 2.74 -5.02
N LEU A 70 1.49 1.44 -4.86
CA LEU A 70 2.20 0.54 -3.98
C LEU A 70 3.38 -0.06 -4.74
N TYR A 71 4.51 0.65 -4.73
CA TYR A 71 5.74 0.19 -5.35
C TYR A 71 6.46 -0.82 -4.45
N ASN A 72 6.58 -2.04 -4.91
CA ASN A 72 7.23 -3.12 -4.17
C ASN A 72 8.29 -3.89 -4.99
N ASP A 73 8.66 -3.37 -6.12
CA ASP A 73 9.66 -3.83 -7.07
C ASP A 73 9.40 -5.25 -7.65
N ALA A 74 8.17 -5.73 -7.56
CA ALA A 74 7.83 -7.05 -8.04
C ALA A 74 6.34 -7.22 -8.32
N VAL A 75 5.98 -8.11 -9.23
CA VAL A 75 4.62 -8.62 -9.36
C VAL A 75 4.38 -9.63 -8.24
N ALA A 76 4.19 -9.13 -7.01
CA ALA A 76 4.23 -9.91 -5.77
C ALA A 76 3.13 -10.98 -5.70
N MET A 77 1.96 -10.69 -6.27
CA MET A 77 0.78 -11.56 -6.22
C MET A 77 0.98 -12.90 -6.94
N THR A 78 1.71 -12.91 -8.04
CA THR A 78 1.88 -14.06 -8.91
C THR A 78 3.23 -14.79 -8.75
N GLY A 79 4.02 -14.43 -7.74
CA GLY A 79 5.25 -15.13 -7.42
C GLY A 79 6.51 -14.25 -7.36
N GLY A 80 6.37 -12.94 -7.47
CA GLY A 80 7.49 -12.01 -7.34
C GLY A 80 8.32 -11.86 -8.60
N GLN A 81 7.69 -11.99 -9.77
CA GLN A 81 8.34 -11.72 -11.04
C GLN A 81 8.69 -10.21 -11.14
N PRO A 82 9.75 -9.85 -11.89
CA PRO A 82 10.00 -8.46 -12.25
C PRO A 82 8.86 -7.91 -13.13
N HIS A 83 8.73 -6.60 -13.21
CA HIS A 83 7.86 -5.96 -14.20
C HIS A 83 8.42 -6.20 -15.62
N ASP A 84 7.55 -6.13 -16.62
CA ASP A 84 7.95 -6.30 -18.03
C ASP A 84 8.74 -5.11 -18.59
N GLY A 85 9.05 -4.11 -17.79
CA GLY A 85 9.84 -2.93 -18.17
C GLY A 85 10.40 -2.16 -16.99
N PRO A 86 11.25 -1.17 -17.27
CA PRO A 86 11.90 -0.39 -16.23
C PRO A 86 10.89 0.52 -15.53
N LEU A 87 10.59 0.23 -14.28
CA LEU A 87 9.77 1.06 -13.42
C LEU A 87 10.55 1.39 -12.15
N SER A 88 10.52 2.65 -11.74
CA SER A 88 11.09 3.12 -10.49
C SER A 88 10.20 4.17 -9.85
N PRO A 89 10.29 4.43 -8.54
CA PRO A 89 9.55 5.52 -7.93
C PRO A 89 9.76 6.88 -8.62
N LEU A 90 10.98 7.17 -9.06
CA LEU A 90 11.29 8.40 -9.79
C LEU A 90 10.57 8.45 -11.15
N SER A 91 10.53 7.34 -11.89
CA SER A 91 9.81 7.29 -13.17
C SER A 91 8.31 7.46 -12.97
N ILE A 92 7.72 6.84 -11.94
CA ILE A 92 6.31 7.02 -11.56
C ILE A 92 6.02 8.50 -11.26
N ILE A 93 6.83 9.14 -10.43
CA ILE A 93 6.67 10.56 -10.06
C ILE A 93 6.68 11.45 -11.31
N ASN A 94 7.64 11.24 -12.20
CA ASN A 94 7.75 12.03 -13.42
C ASN A 94 6.56 11.82 -14.36
N GLN A 95 6.08 10.59 -14.49
CA GLN A 95 4.92 10.25 -15.32
C GLN A 95 3.65 10.91 -14.78
N VAL A 96 3.33 10.74 -13.49
CA VAL A 96 2.09 11.32 -12.94
C VAL A 96 2.13 12.85 -12.90
N ARG A 97 3.32 13.46 -12.76
CA ARG A 97 3.49 14.91 -12.94
C ARG A 97 3.19 15.36 -14.36
N ALA A 98 3.69 14.62 -15.35
CA ALA A 98 3.42 14.91 -16.76
C ALA A 98 1.92 14.78 -17.10
N GLU A 99 1.17 13.91 -16.40
CA GLU A 99 -0.29 13.82 -16.51
C GLU A 99 -1.02 15.01 -15.85
N GLY A 100 -0.35 15.79 -15.01
CA GLY A 100 -0.94 16.96 -14.37
C GLY A 100 -1.19 16.85 -12.86
N VAL A 101 -0.73 15.77 -12.21
CA VAL A 101 -0.81 15.65 -10.75
C VAL A 101 0.07 16.71 -10.09
N GLN A 102 -0.54 17.57 -9.27
CA GLN A 102 0.16 18.68 -8.62
C GLN A 102 0.75 18.31 -7.26
N LYS A 103 0.08 17.43 -6.51
CA LYS A 103 0.49 17.04 -5.16
C LYS A 103 0.90 15.59 -5.13
N ILE A 104 2.18 15.36 -4.85
CA ILE A 104 2.78 14.02 -4.81
C ILE A 104 3.65 13.95 -3.56
N ALA A 105 3.65 12.80 -2.89
CA ALA A 105 4.60 12.47 -1.84
C ALA A 105 5.12 11.04 -2.00
N VAL A 106 6.34 10.82 -1.54
CA VAL A 106 6.89 9.47 -1.35
C VAL A 106 6.76 9.08 0.12
N VAL A 107 6.31 7.87 0.37
CA VAL A 107 6.26 7.27 1.71
C VAL A 107 6.99 5.94 1.67
N THR A 108 7.95 5.75 2.55
CA THR A 108 8.83 4.55 2.53
C THR A 108 9.24 4.13 3.94
N ASP A 109 9.67 2.88 4.10
CA ASP A 109 10.31 2.41 5.33
C ASP A 109 11.82 2.76 5.41
N GLU A 110 12.40 3.23 4.30
CA GLU A 110 13.82 3.57 4.19
C GLU A 110 14.01 4.92 3.46
N PRO A 111 13.71 6.07 4.10
CA PRO A 111 13.82 7.40 3.46
C PRO A 111 15.22 7.73 2.94
N GLU A 112 16.25 7.18 3.55
CA GLU A 112 17.66 7.34 3.16
C GLU A 112 17.96 6.84 1.74
N LYS A 113 17.15 5.97 1.17
CA LYS A 113 17.26 5.55 -0.24
C LYS A 113 17.15 6.72 -1.23
N TYR A 114 16.52 7.80 -0.77
CA TYR A 114 16.25 8.95 -1.62
C TYR A 114 17.30 10.08 -1.48
N GLU A 115 18.30 9.88 -0.62
CA GLU A 115 19.42 10.80 -0.52
C GLU A 115 20.20 10.82 -1.84
N GLY A 116 20.31 12.00 -2.44
CA GLY A 116 20.96 12.17 -3.75
C GLY A 116 20.12 11.78 -4.97
N VAL A 117 18.90 11.27 -4.79
CA VAL A 117 17.99 11.03 -5.91
C VAL A 117 17.43 12.37 -6.40
N PRO A 118 17.47 12.66 -7.72
CA PRO A 118 17.02 13.94 -8.27
C PRO A 118 15.48 14.04 -8.30
N LEU A 119 14.86 14.01 -7.12
CA LEU A 119 13.42 14.21 -7.01
C LEU A 119 13.07 15.68 -7.32
N PRO A 120 11.88 15.93 -7.90
CA PRO A 120 11.36 17.28 -8.01
C PRO A 120 11.24 17.95 -6.63
N SER A 121 11.58 19.23 -6.54
CA SER A 121 11.67 19.97 -5.27
C SER A 121 10.38 20.03 -4.45
N ASN A 122 9.23 19.82 -5.10
CA ASN A 122 7.90 19.81 -4.48
C ASN A 122 7.40 18.40 -4.11
N VAL A 123 8.26 17.37 -4.16
CA VAL A 123 7.92 15.99 -3.81
C VAL A 123 8.66 15.59 -2.53
N PRO A 124 8.02 15.71 -1.37
CA PRO A 124 8.63 15.33 -0.10
C PRO A 124 8.72 13.79 0.03
N VAL A 125 9.74 13.34 0.79
CA VAL A 125 9.93 11.94 1.19
C VAL A 125 9.68 11.83 2.69
N HIS A 126 8.86 10.86 3.08
CA HIS A 126 8.46 10.65 4.46
C HIS A 126 8.65 9.19 4.89
N HIS A 127 8.99 9.00 6.17
CA HIS A 127 8.96 7.67 6.76
C HIS A 127 7.51 7.17 6.87
N ARG A 128 7.31 5.87 6.69
CA ARG A 128 5.97 5.22 6.65
C ARG A 128 5.10 5.49 7.89
N GLU A 129 5.70 5.79 9.03
CA GLU A 129 4.95 6.15 10.25
C GLU A 129 4.11 7.41 10.09
N LYS A 130 4.46 8.26 9.15
CA LYS A 130 3.69 9.47 8.81
C LYS A 130 2.55 9.22 7.81
N LEU A 131 2.33 7.98 7.37
CA LEU A 131 1.34 7.69 6.33
C LEU A 131 -0.07 8.20 6.69
N ASP A 132 -0.52 8.05 7.94
CA ASP A 132 -1.85 8.53 8.35
C ASP A 132 -1.96 10.05 8.26
N GLU A 133 -0.95 10.77 8.73
CA GLU A 133 -0.87 12.24 8.64
C GLU A 133 -0.95 12.71 7.19
N ILE A 134 -0.15 12.10 6.32
CA ILE A 134 -0.11 12.43 4.89
C ILE A 134 -1.44 12.11 4.21
N GLN A 135 -2.05 10.98 4.53
CA GLN A 135 -3.38 10.64 3.99
C GLN A 135 -4.44 11.67 4.37
N ARG A 136 -4.43 12.17 5.62
CA ARG A 136 -5.35 13.23 6.04
C ARG A 136 -5.13 14.51 5.26
N GLU A 137 -3.88 14.93 5.09
CA GLU A 137 -3.51 16.11 4.30
C GLU A 137 -3.93 15.97 2.83
N PHE A 138 -3.74 14.79 2.25
CA PHE A 138 -4.07 14.51 0.84
C PHE A 138 -5.57 14.40 0.61
N ARG A 139 -6.32 13.86 1.58
CA ARG A 139 -7.79 13.82 1.54
C ARG A 139 -8.41 15.22 1.40
N ASP A 140 -7.81 16.19 2.06
CA ASP A 140 -8.33 17.57 2.09
C ASP A 140 -7.82 18.41 0.91
N ALA A 141 -6.91 17.86 0.08
CA ALA A 141 -6.41 18.51 -1.11
C ALA A 141 -7.37 18.32 -2.30
N PRO A 142 -7.63 19.39 -3.08
CA PRO A 142 -8.51 19.27 -4.25
C PRO A 142 -7.85 18.52 -5.40
N GLY A 143 -8.67 17.85 -6.19
CA GLY A 143 -8.26 17.17 -7.41
C GLY A 143 -7.59 15.82 -7.19
N CYS A 144 -6.85 15.37 -8.19
CA CYS A 144 -6.14 14.09 -8.17
C CYS A 144 -4.75 14.26 -7.53
N THR A 145 -4.48 13.50 -6.49
CA THR A 145 -3.19 13.48 -5.78
C THR A 145 -2.59 12.08 -5.77
N VAL A 146 -1.28 11.96 -5.54
CA VAL A 146 -0.57 10.67 -5.60
C VAL A 146 0.37 10.50 -4.42
N ILE A 147 0.28 9.35 -3.75
CA ILE A 147 1.27 8.87 -2.78
C ILE A 147 1.99 7.68 -3.43
N VAL A 148 3.29 7.81 -3.66
CA VAL A 148 4.13 6.67 -4.05
C VAL A 148 4.59 6.00 -2.77
N TYR A 149 4.04 4.81 -2.48
CA TYR A 149 4.40 4.04 -1.31
C TYR A 149 5.45 3.00 -1.69
N ASP A 150 6.71 3.30 -1.36
CA ASP A 150 7.87 2.46 -1.69
C ASP A 150 8.24 1.57 -0.51
N GLN A 151 7.82 0.32 -0.58
CA GLN A 151 8.19 -0.70 0.38
C GLN A 151 8.06 -2.09 -0.23
N THR A 152 9.10 -2.90 -0.14
CA THR A 152 9.04 -4.30 -0.57
C THR A 152 7.91 -5.05 0.14
N CYS A 153 7.09 -5.75 -0.62
CA CYS A 153 5.98 -6.56 -0.11
C CYS A 153 6.46 -7.56 0.96
N ALA A 154 5.68 -7.72 2.03
CA ALA A 154 6.02 -8.65 3.12
C ALA A 154 6.21 -10.10 2.61
N ALA A 155 5.38 -10.56 1.68
CA ALA A 155 5.51 -11.87 1.05
C ALA A 155 6.82 -11.98 0.25
N GLU A 156 7.25 -10.91 -0.45
CA GLU A 156 8.52 -10.87 -1.13
C GLU A 156 9.71 -10.86 -0.16
N LYS A 157 9.65 -10.06 0.92
CA LYS A 157 10.67 -10.09 1.97
C LYS A 157 10.85 -11.52 2.49
N ARG A 158 9.75 -12.25 2.75
CA ARG A 158 9.78 -13.65 3.18
C ARG A 158 10.41 -14.58 2.14
N ARG A 159 10.01 -14.49 0.87
CA ARG A 159 10.59 -15.29 -0.22
C ARG A 159 12.09 -15.05 -0.35
N ARG A 160 12.50 -13.78 -0.36
CA ARG A 160 13.89 -13.35 -0.50
C ARG A 160 14.75 -13.79 0.70
N ARG A 161 14.21 -13.77 1.93
CA ARG A 161 14.89 -14.32 3.12
C ARG A 161 15.15 -15.81 2.99
N LYS A 162 14.17 -16.60 2.56
CA LYS A 162 14.31 -18.05 2.38
C LYS A 162 15.47 -18.45 1.44
N ILE A 163 15.85 -17.57 0.52
CA ILE A 163 16.94 -17.78 -0.44
C ILE A 163 18.16 -16.89 -0.16
N GLY A 164 18.24 -16.29 1.03
CA GLY A 164 19.38 -15.46 1.45
C GLY A 164 19.53 -14.12 0.73
N LYS A 165 18.50 -13.67 0.00
CA LYS A 165 18.52 -12.41 -0.78
C LYS A 165 17.94 -11.21 -0.03
N PHE A 166 17.56 -11.37 1.21
CA PHE A 166 17.06 -10.28 2.06
C PHE A 166 17.47 -10.53 3.51
N PRO A 167 17.91 -9.52 4.26
CA PRO A 167 18.36 -9.71 5.64
C PRO A 167 17.21 -10.11 6.55
N ASP A 168 17.50 -10.93 7.55
CA ASP A 168 16.58 -11.20 8.63
C ASP A 168 16.38 -9.96 9.52
N PRO A 169 15.19 -9.73 10.04
CA PRO A 169 14.95 -8.59 10.92
C PRO A 169 15.74 -8.75 12.24
N ALA A 170 16.38 -7.66 12.66
CA ALA A 170 17.15 -7.64 13.92
C ALA A 170 16.23 -7.79 15.16
N LYS A 171 14.96 -7.45 15.04
CA LYS A 171 13.94 -7.56 16.09
C LYS A 171 12.71 -8.26 15.55
N ARG A 172 12.04 -9.05 16.38
CA ARG A 172 10.79 -9.73 16.05
C ARG A 172 9.74 -9.47 17.13
N VAL A 173 8.48 -9.38 16.73
CA VAL A 173 7.36 -9.31 17.66
C VAL A 173 7.05 -10.72 18.14
N VAL A 174 6.87 -10.89 19.45
CA VAL A 174 6.49 -12.16 20.07
C VAL A 174 5.33 -11.96 21.04
N ILE A 175 4.51 -12.99 21.19
CA ILE A 175 3.52 -13.06 22.27
C ILE A 175 4.09 -13.98 23.33
N ASN A 176 4.15 -13.52 24.56
CA ASN A 176 4.56 -14.37 25.69
C ASN A 176 3.41 -15.29 26.07
N GLU A 177 3.55 -16.57 25.77
CA GLU A 177 2.52 -17.58 25.99
C GLU A 177 2.18 -17.78 27.46
N ALA A 178 3.14 -17.57 28.36
CA ALA A 178 2.92 -17.68 29.80
C ALA A 178 1.95 -16.60 30.34
N VAL A 179 1.89 -15.45 29.67
CA VAL A 179 1.04 -14.30 30.06
C VAL A 179 -0.21 -14.21 29.21
N CYS A 180 -0.23 -14.85 28.05
CA CYS A 180 -1.36 -14.81 27.12
C CYS A 180 -2.60 -15.46 27.71
N GLU A 181 -3.71 -14.74 27.81
CA GLU A 181 -5.00 -15.24 28.27
C GLU A 181 -5.85 -15.89 27.16
N GLY A 182 -5.38 -15.87 25.92
CA GLY A 182 -6.09 -16.44 24.77
C GLY A 182 -7.34 -15.67 24.31
N CYS A 183 -7.58 -14.45 24.82
CA CYS A 183 -8.77 -13.64 24.52
C CYS A 183 -8.96 -13.32 23.03
N GLY A 184 -7.88 -13.30 22.24
CA GLY A 184 -7.94 -13.03 20.80
C GLY A 184 -7.91 -11.56 20.40
N ASP A 185 -7.94 -10.63 21.34
CA ASP A 185 -7.95 -9.17 21.13
C ASP A 185 -6.83 -8.69 20.20
N CYS A 186 -5.61 -9.25 20.36
CA CYS A 186 -4.47 -8.92 19.51
C CYS A 186 -4.77 -9.19 18.02
N GLY A 187 -5.45 -10.28 17.69
CA GLY A 187 -5.85 -10.58 16.31
C GLY A 187 -6.94 -9.63 15.80
N VAL A 188 -7.98 -9.41 16.61
CA VAL A 188 -9.12 -8.55 16.26
C VAL A 188 -8.70 -7.09 16.07
N LYS A 189 -7.86 -6.56 16.96
CA LYS A 189 -7.43 -5.15 16.91
C LYS A 189 -6.36 -4.88 15.85
N SER A 190 -5.46 -5.84 15.60
CA SER A 190 -4.38 -5.66 14.62
C SER A 190 -4.75 -6.05 13.20
N ASN A 191 -5.77 -6.91 13.02
CA ASN A 191 -6.04 -7.60 11.75
C ASN A 191 -4.81 -8.30 11.15
N CYS A 192 -3.83 -8.64 11.99
CA CYS A 192 -2.57 -9.23 11.56
C CYS A 192 -2.75 -10.73 11.30
N VAL A 193 -2.51 -11.17 10.08
CA VAL A 193 -2.62 -12.58 9.67
C VAL A 193 -1.56 -13.47 10.31
N SER A 194 -0.49 -12.89 10.85
CA SER A 194 0.56 -13.65 11.56
C SER A 194 0.19 -13.99 13.00
N VAL A 195 -0.89 -13.43 13.55
CA VAL A 195 -1.40 -13.80 14.88
C VAL A 195 -2.17 -15.10 14.78
N MET A 196 -1.54 -16.18 15.17
CA MET A 196 -2.07 -17.54 15.05
C MET A 196 -2.53 -18.11 16.40
N PRO A 197 -3.54 -18.98 16.40
CA PRO A 197 -3.87 -19.75 17.59
C PRO A 197 -2.77 -20.77 17.90
N LEU A 198 -2.52 -21.01 19.18
CA LEU A 198 -1.61 -22.03 19.68
C LEU A 198 -2.33 -22.82 20.78
N GLU A 199 -2.46 -24.13 20.58
CA GLU A 199 -3.00 -25.00 21.61
C GLU A 199 -1.89 -25.36 22.61
N THR A 200 -2.17 -25.20 23.90
CA THR A 200 -1.24 -25.51 24.98
C THR A 200 -1.95 -26.33 26.06
N GLU A 201 -1.20 -26.93 26.98
CA GLU A 201 -1.76 -27.63 28.15
C GLU A 201 -2.64 -26.75 29.06
N PHE A 202 -2.46 -25.41 28.97
CA PHE A 202 -3.24 -24.41 29.70
C PHE A 202 -4.35 -23.77 28.83
N GLY A 203 -4.77 -24.44 27.77
CA GLY A 203 -5.77 -23.94 26.85
C GLY A 203 -5.19 -23.17 25.66
N ARG A 204 -6.08 -22.58 24.87
CA ARG A 204 -5.74 -21.93 23.62
C ARG A 204 -5.12 -20.57 23.84
N LYS A 205 -3.90 -20.39 23.38
CA LYS A 205 -3.11 -19.15 23.43
C LYS A 205 -2.98 -18.51 22.04
N ARG A 206 -2.16 -17.48 21.94
CA ARG A 206 -1.79 -16.85 20.66
C ARG A 206 -0.28 -16.85 20.50
N THR A 207 0.16 -16.97 19.25
CA THR A 207 1.57 -16.86 18.88
C THR A 207 1.69 -16.02 17.59
N ILE A 208 2.91 -15.58 17.28
CA ILE A 208 3.20 -14.88 16.01
C ILE A 208 3.91 -15.88 15.08
N ASP A 209 3.31 -16.13 13.93
CA ASP A 209 3.99 -16.84 12.84
C ASP A 209 5.16 -15.98 12.33
N GLN A 210 6.37 -16.48 12.50
CA GLN A 210 7.62 -15.80 12.13
C GLN A 210 8.10 -16.16 10.72
N SER A 211 7.40 -17.04 10.00
CA SER A 211 7.82 -17.55 8.69
C SER A 211 7.58 -16.56 7.54
#